data_4d918033207c1f97480915eb88f13e54
#
_entry.id   4d918033207c1f97480915eb88f13e54
#
_cell.length_a   1.000
_cell.length_b   1.000
_cell.length_c   1.000
_cell.angle_alpha   90.00
_cell.angle_beta   90.00
_cell.angle_gamma   90.00
#
_symmetry.space_group_name_H-M   'P 1'
#
loop_
_entity.id
_entity.type
_entity.pdbx_description
1 polymer ?
#
loop_
_entity_poly.entity_id
_entity_poly.type
_entity_poly.pdbx_seq_one_letter_code
_entity_poly.pdbx_strand_id
1 'polypeptide(L)'
;MERIKAVFNWSGGKDSAHALLRAMQSGKYEIVALLTTVNRDTHRSTMHGIPTALLQAQADSIVIPLHIVDLTPKGNMEDYGAAMSRAVEYFKAQGVTCFIFGDIFLHDVRKYRERQLAPHGIGVAEPLWGKSSGDVMHDFLASGLRTVIVTTIADSLGAGAIGQEIDPAFIASLPAGVDPNGENGEYHTFCYDGPIFRTPVPFRLGTPLRRSYRIRLDDGSEKSYSYWFADLQQA
;
A
#
# COMPACT_ATOMS: atom_id res chain seq x y z
N MET A 1 13.26 -26.95 -1.62
CA MET A 1 12.85 -26.47 -0.29
C MET A 1 11.36 -26.18 -0.35
N GLU A 2 10.63 -26.50 0.69
CA GLU A 2 9.21 -26.14 0.82
C GLU A 2 9.09 -24.62 0.92
N ARG A 3 8.11 -24.05 0.21
CA ARG A 3 7.89 -22.58 0.24
C ARG A 3 7.17 -22.18 1.52
N ILE A 4 7.49 -21.01 2.04
CA ILE A 4 6.81 -20.43 3.18
C ILE A 4 5.43 -19.96 2.74
N LYS A 5 4.36 -20.52 3.33
CA LYS A 5 2.99 -20.09 3.05
C LYS A 5 2.75 -18.71 3.64
N ALA A 6 2.40 -17.75 2.79
CA ALA A 6 2.37 -16.34 3.16
C ALA A 6 1.12 -15.61 2.66
N VAL A 7 0.71 -14.57 3.40
CA VAL A 7 -0.25 -13.55 2.99
C VAL A 7 0.50 -12.26 2.69
N PHE A 8 0.16 -11.62 1.58
CA PHE A 8 0.75 -10.35 1.21
C PHE A 8 -0.21 -9.20 1.54
N ASN A 9 0.24 -8.22 2.33
CA ASN A 9 -0.55 -7.03 2.68
C ASN A 9 -0.53 -6.05 1.51
N TRP A 10 -1.67 -5.98 0.80
CA TRP A 10 -1.82 -5.29 -0.47
C TRP A 10 -2.46 -3.91 -0.30
N SER A 11 -1.73 -2.85 -0.63
CA SER A 11 -2.27 -1.48 -0.65
C SER A 11 -2.77 -1.04 -2.03
N GLY A 12 -2.40 -1.74 -3.09
CA GLY A 12 -2.66 -1.36 -4.48
C GLY A 12 -1.68 -0.35 -5.07
N GLY A 13 -0.74 0.15 -4.28
CA GLY A 13 0.24 1.16 -4.69
C GLY A 13 1.60 0.60 -5.07
N LYS A 14 2.51 1.51 -5.37
CA LYS A 14 3.88 1.29 -5.84
C LYS A 14 4.67 0.31 -4.98
N ASP A 15 4.77 0.59 -3.67
CA ASP A 15 5.64 -0.16 -2.77
C ASP A 15 5.13 -1.58 -2.53
N SER A 16 3.81 -1.75 -2.39
CA SER A 16 3.23 -3.08 -2.30
C SER A 16 3.42 -3.88 -3.59
N ALA A 17 3.28 -3.25 -4.78
CA ALA A 17 3.52 -3.92 -6.05
C ALA A 17 5.00 -4.32 -6.22
N HIS A 18 5.91 -3.43 -5.85
CA HIS A 18 7.36 -3.69 -5.92
C HIS A 18 7.77 -4.80 -4.93
N ALA A 19 7.30 -4.74 -3.69
CA ALA A 19 7.58 -5.77 -2.70
C ALA A 19 6.98 -7.13 -3.11
N LEU A 20 5.77 -7.15 -3.68
CA LEU A 20 5.16 -8.37 -4.21
C LEU A 20 6.00 -8.98 -5.33
N LEU A 21 6.45 -8.16 -6.29
CA LEU A 21 7.34 -8.61 -7.36
C LEU A 21 8.62 -9.24 -6.79
N ARG A 22 9.27 -8.60 -5.81
CA ARG A 22 10.48 -9.11 -5.16
C ARG A 22 10.22 -10.40 -4.38
N ALA A 23 9.08 -10.49 -3.67
CA ALA A 23 8.67 -11.70 -2.97
C ALA A 23 8.48 -12.87 -3.94
N MET A 24 7.79 -12.65 -5.07
CA MET A 24 7.58 -13.66 -6.11
C MET A 24 8.89 -14.11 -6.76
N GLN A 25 9.75 -13.17 -7.12
CA GLN A 25 11.07 -13.45 -7.73
C GLN A 25 12.01 -14.22 -6.80
N SER A 26 11.86 -14.05 -5.49
CA SER A 26 12.69 -14.78 -4.50
C SER A 26 12.47 -16.28 -4.51
N GLY A 27 11.31 -16.74 -4.99
CA GLY A 27 10.91 -18.15 -4.97
C GLY A 27 10.69 -18.74 -3.56
N LYS A 28 10.82 -17.94 -2.50
CA LYS A 28 10.74 -18.39 -1.09
C LYS A 28 9.31 -18.59 -0.61
N TYR A 29 8.34 -17.87 -1.18
CA TYR A 29 6.98 -17.78 -0.67
C TYR A 29 5.97 -18.44 -1.59
N GLU A 30 4.97 -19.08 -0.98
CA GLU A 30 3.68 -19.41 -1.59
C GLU A 30 2.68 -18.35 -1.11
N ILE A 31 2.42 -17.36 -1.94
CA ILE A 31 1.52 -16.24 -1.57
C ILE A 31 0.09 -16.70 -1.85
N VAL A 32 -0.68 -16.96 -0.79
CA VAL A 32 -2.03 -17.56 -0.88
C VAL A 32 -3.14 -16.52 -1.00
N ALA A 33 -2.88 -15.28 -0.57
CA ALA A 33 -3.84 -14.18 -0.67
C ALA A 33 -3.14 -12.81 -0.66
N LEU A 34 -3.79 -11.83 -1.29
CA LEU A 34 -3.58 -10.41 -1.08
C LEU A 34 -4.57 -9.95 -0.01
N LEU A 35 -4.09 -9.39 1.10
CA LEU A 35 -4.93 -8.86 2.18
C LEU A 35 -4.96 -7.35 2.12
N THR A 36 -6.15 -6.76 2.11
CA THR A 36 -6.32 -5.31 2.12
C THR A 36 -7.33 -4.86 3.16
N THR A 37 -7.14 -3.67 3.73
CA THR A 37 -8.09 -3.04 4.64
C THR A 37 -8.91 -1.99 3.90
N VAL A 38 -10.23 -2.06 4.06
CA VAL A 38 -11.19 -1.21 3.37
C VAL A 38 -12.11 -0.54 4.40
N ASN A 39 -12.39 0.73 4.22
CA ASN A 39 -13.42 1.42 4.98
C ASN A 39 -14.81 0.94 4.49
N ARG A 40 -15.61 0.40 5.40
CA ARG A 40 -16.91 -0.22 5.11
C ARG A 40 -17.91 0.73 4.44
N ASP A 41 -17.91 2.02 4.81
CA ASP A 41 -18.87 3.00 4.29
C ASP A 41 -18.47 3.53 2.91
N THR A 42 -17.17 3.73 2.69
CA THR A 42 -16.68 4.32 1.44
C THR A 42 -16.30 3.29 0.39
N HIS A 43 -16.17 2.02 0.78
CA HIS A 43 -15.65 0.94 -0.09
C HIS A 43 -14.32 1.30 -0.76
N ARG A 44 -13.44 1.98 -0.01
CA ARG A 44 -12.10 2.37 -0.47
C ARG A 44 -11.04 1.94 0.54
N SER A 45 -9.84 1.63 0.03
CA SER A 45 -8.69 1.36 0.91
C SER A 45 -8.39 2.56 1.81
N THR A 46 -7.93 2.26 3.04
CA THR A 46 -7.82 3.28 4.09
C THR A 46 -6.78 4.36 3.82
N MET A 47 -5.64 4.00 3.22
CA MET A 47 -4.53 4.94 2.99
C MET A 47 -4.57 5.58 1.61
N HIS A 48 -4.76 4.78 0.57
CA HIS A 48 -4.64 5.22 -0.82
C HIS A 48 -5.97 5.69 -1.42
N GLY A 49 -7.10 5.39 -0.76
CA GLY A 49 -8.43 5.74 -1.28
C GLY A 49 -8.83 4.97 -2.54
N ILE A 50 -8.17 3.85 -2.85
CA ILE A 50 -8.46 3.03 -4.04
C ILE A 50 -9.79 2.31 -3.83
N PRO A 51 -10.74 2.39 -4.80
CA PRO A 51 -11.99 1.63 -4.75
C PRO A 51 -11.75 0.12 -4.66
N THR A 52 -12.58 -0.57 -3.88
CA THR A 52 -12.52 -2.03 -3.72
C THR A 52 -12.58 -2.76 -5.06
N ALA A 53 -13.39 -2.27 -6.01
CA ALA A 53 -13.50 -2.84 -7.35
C ALA A 53 -12.16 -2.82 -8.12
N LEU A 54 -11.35 -1.77 -7.96
CA LEU A 54 -10.02 -1.71 -8.57
C LEU A 54 -9.00 -2.58 -7.86
N LEU A 55 -9.07 -2.71 -6.52
CA LEU A 55 -8.24 -3.67 -5.77
C LEU A 55 -8.57 -5.11 -6.18
N GLN A 56 -9.85 -5.42 -6.41
CA GLN A 56 -10.26 -6.72 -6.94
C GLN A 56 -9.73 -6.95 -8.36
N ALA A 57 -9.85 -5.95 -9.25
CA ALA A 57 -9.33 -6.04 -10.61
C ALA A 57 -7.79 -6.24 -10.64
N GLN A 58 -7.05 -5.60 -9.70
CA GLN A 58 -5.62 -5.87 -9.53
C GLN A 58 -5.39 -7.33 -9.14
N ALA A 59 -6.09 -7.83 -8.12
CA ALA A 59 -5.96 -9.21 -7.63
C ALA A 59 -6.27 -10.25 -8.71
N ASP A 60 -7.34 -10.01 -9.48
CA ASP A 60 -7.73 -10.86 -10.61
C ASP A 60 -6.65 -10.90 -11.69
N SER A 61 -6.06 -9.74 -12.03
CA SER A 61 -4.97 -9.66 -12.99
C SER A 61 -3.67 -10.29 -12.47
N ILE A 62 -3.37 -10.16 -11.18
CA ILE A 62 -2.21 -10.80 -10.51
C ILE A 62 -2.44 -12.31 -10.35
N VAL A 63 -3.71 -12.75 -10.34
CA VAL A 63 -4.14 -14.14 -10.11
C VAL A 63 -3.79 -14.64 -8.71
N ILE A 64 -3.95 -13.76 -7.73
CA ILE A 64 -3.88 -14.09 -6.31
C ILE A 64 -5.18 -13.60 -5.66
N PRO A 65 -5.92 -14.44 -4.90
CA PRO A 65 -7.20 -14.04 -4.30
C PRO A 65 -7.08 -12.81 -3.40
N LEU A 66 -8.03 -11.89 -3.46
CA LEU A 66 -8.13 -10.74 -2.56
C LEU A 66 -8.92 -11.12 -1.30
N HIS A 67 -8.35 -10.86 -0.14
CA HIS A 67 -9.03 -10.94 1.15
C HIS A 67 -9.23 -9.53 1.71
N ILE A 68 -10.48 -9.13 1.85
CA ILE A 68 -10.86 -7.79 2.33
C ILE A 68 -11.11 -7.84 3.83
N VAL A 69 -10.46 -6.97 4.57
CA VAL A 69 -10.73 -6.70 5.97
C VAL A 69 -11.51 -5.39 6.07
N ASP A 70 -12.81 -5.51 6.33
CA ASP A 70 -13.68 -4.35 6.52
C ASP A 70 -13.38 -3.66 7.86
N LEU A 71 -13.04 -2.39 7.79
CA LEU A 71 -12.84 -1.55 8.97
C LEU A 71 -14.07 -0.68 9.25
N THR A 72 -14.41 -0.58 10.54
CA THR A 72 -15.49 0.29 11.00
C THR A 72 -15.13 1.76 10.73
N PRO A 73 -16.02 2.55 10.13
CA PRO A 73 -15.79 3.97 9.93
C PRO A 73 -15.56 4.67 11.27
N LYS A 74 -14.53 5.51 11.35
CA LYS A 74 -14.11 6.17 12.60
C LYS A 74 -13.76 5.21 13.75
N GLY A 75 -13.53 3.93 13.44
CA GLY A 75 -13.03 2.96 14.40
C GLY A 75 -11.67 3.37 14.97
N ASN A 76 -11.41 2.95 16.20
CA ASN A 76 -10.14 3.19 16.87
C ASN A 76 -9.12 2.08 16.56
N MET A 77 -7.94 2.17 17.18
CA MET A 77 -6.88 1.17 17.02
C MET A 77 -7.28 -0.22 17.54
N GLU A 78 -8.20 -0.30 18.50
CA GLU A 78 -8.73 -1.56 19.03
C GLU A 78 -9.62 -2.25 18.00
N ASP A 79 -10.52 -1.50 17.34
CA ASP A 79 -11.36 -2.02 16.25
C ASP A 79 -10.50 -2.54 15.08
N TYR A 80 -9.44 -1.80 14.72
CA TYR A 80 -8.47 -2.23 13.72
C TYR A 80 -7.78 -3.52 14.16
N GLY A 81 -7.26 -3.56 15.39
CA GLY A 81 -6.58 -4.72 15.95
C GLY A 81 -7.48 -5.96 15.97
N ALA A 82 -8.74 -5.81 16.38
CA ALA A 82 -9.72 -6.91 16.40
C ALA A 82 -10.04 -7.44 14.99
N ALA A 83 -10.17 -6.53 13.99
CA ALA A 83 -10.41 -6.93 12.60
C ALA A 83 -9.21 -7.69 12.02
N MET A 84 -8.00 -7.19 12.24
CA MET A 84 -6.76 -7.83 11.79
C MET A 84 -6.53 -9.17 12.49
N SER A 85 -6.79 -9.29 13.80
CA SER A 85 -6.64 -10.55 14.53
C SER A 85 -7.54 -11.67 13.95
N ARG A 86 -8.77 -11.34 13.56
CA ARG A 86 -9.65 -12.32 12.89
C ARG A 86 -9.06 -12.81 11.56
N ALA A 87 -8.50 -11.90 10.76
CA ALA A 87 -7.84 -12.29 9.51
C ALA A 87 -6.59 -13.14 9.76
N VAL A 88 -5.80 -12.80 10.79
CA VAL A 88 -4.61 -13.58 11.20
C VAL A 88 -4.99 -15.00 11.58
N GLU A 89 -6.00 -15.19 12.44
CA GLU A 89 -6.47 -16.52 12.85
C GLU A 89 -7.04 -17.33 11.66
N TYR A 90 -7.78 -16.67 10.77
CA TYR A 90 -8.28 -17.30 9.55
C TYR A 90 -7.15 -17.86 8.68
N PHE A 91 -6.09 -17.09 8.44
CA PHE A 91 -4.98 -17.54 7.61
C PHE A 91 -4.06 -18.53 8.34
N LYS A 92 -3.86 -18.37 9.64
CA LYS A 92 -3.12 -19.33 10.47
C LYS A 92 -3.76 -20.72 10.41
N ALA A 93 -5.08 -20.82 10.48
CA ALA A 93 -5.80 -22.08 10.33
C ALA A 93 -5.57 -22.75 8.96
N GLN A 94 -5.15 -22.00 7.94
CA GLN A 94 -4.79 -22.51 6.61
C GLN A 94 -3.29 -22.82 6.48
N GLY A 95 -2.51 -22.73 7.57
CA GLY A 95 -1.09 -23.01 7.59
C GLY A 95 -0.21 -21.85 7.13
N VAL A 96 -0.73 -20.62 7.08
CA VAL A 96 0.09 -19.43 6.84
C VAL A 96 0.98 -19.17 8.05
N THR A 97 2.27 -18.95 7.80
CA THR A 97 3.28 -18.67 8.83
C THR A 97 3.99 -17.35 8.64
N CYS A 98 3.67 -16.58 7.58
CA CYS A 98 4.32 -15.32 7.27
C CYS A 98 3.34 -14.30 6.70
N PHE A 99 3.44 -13.05 7.14
CA PHE A 99 2.80 -11.90 6.51
C PHE A 99 3.86 -11.02 5.88
N ILE A 100 3.64 -10.64 4.61
CA ILE A 100 4.58 -9.83 3.82
C ILE A 100 4.04 -8.42 3.68
N PHE A 101 4.91 -7.41 3.82
CA PHE A 101 4.58 -5.99 3.72
C PHE A 101 5.55 -5.27 2.78
N GLY A 102 5.14 -4.09 2.31
CA GLY A 102 5.91 -3.28 1.37
C GLY A 102 6.70 -2.13 1.99
N ASP A 103 6.91 -2.13 3.31
CA ASP A 103 7.62 -1.06 3.99
C ASP A 103 9.12 -1.08 3.67
N ILE A 104 9.73 0.12 3.67
CA ILE A 104 11.14 0.32 3.30
C ILE A 104 12.01 0.53 4.54
N PHE A 105 11.62 1.46 5.45
CA PHE A 105 12.42 1.81 6.64
C PHE A 105 11.63 2.31 7.86
N LEU A 106 10.31 2.15 7.89
CA LEU A 106 9.48 2.63 9.01
C LEU A 106 9.57 1.70 10.23
N HIS A 107 10.63 1.87 11.05
CA HIS A 107 10.96 0.99 12.17
C HIS A 107 9.83 0.81 13.19
N ASP A 108 9.07 1.87 13.50
CA ASP A 108 7.98 1.79 14.49
C ASP A 108 6.80 0.98 13.94
N VAL A 109 6.51 1.11 12.65
CA VAL A 109 5.48 0.32 11.96
C VAL A 109 5.86 -1.15 11.96
N ARG A 110 7.11 -1.48 11.61
CA ARG A 110 7.61 -2.86 11.64
C ARG A 110 7.52 -3.47 13.04
N LYS A 111 8.02 -2.78 14.07
CA LYS A 111 7.93 -3.23 15.47
C LYS A 111 6.48 -3.45 15.91
N TYR A 112 5.56 -2.57 15.49
CA TYR A 112 4.15 -2.74 15.76
C TYR A 112 3.62 -4.04 15.15
N ARG A 113 3.90 -4.32 13.87
CA ARG A 113 3.49 -5.54 13.16
C ARG A 113 4.07 -6.80 13.81
N GLU A 114 5.36 -6.80 14.09
CA GLU A 114 6.03 -7.91 14.77
C GLU A 114 5.37 -8.22 16.12
N ARG A 115 5.06 -7.20 16.93
CA ARG A 115 4.34 -7.38 18.21
C ARG A 115 2.94 -7.94 18.04
N GLN A 116 2.22 -7.54 16.99
CA GLN A 116 0.87 -8.04 16.74
C GLN A 116 0.85 -9.48 16.22
N LEU A 117 1.82 -9.87 15.40
CA LEU A 117 1.85 -11.16 14.72
C LEU A 117 2.59 -12.25 15.51
N ALA A 118 3.59 -11.90 16.31
CA ALA A 118 4.39 -12.85 17.09
C ALA A 118 3.56 -13.74 18.03
N PRO A 119 2.52 -13.25 18.76
CA PRO A 119 1.69 -14.11 19.61
C PRO A 119 0.95 -15.21 18.84
N HIS A 120 0.72 -15.01 17.53
CA HIS A 120 0.07 -15.97 16.65
C HIS A 120 1.06 -16.94 15.99
N GLY A 121 2.37 -16.78 16.22
CA GLY A 121 3.43 -17.55 15.57
C GLY A 121 3.61 -17.19 14.10
N ILE A 122 3.19 -15.98 13.69
CA ILE A 122 3.32 -15.46 12.32
C ILE A 122 4.55 -14.56 12.23
N GLY A 123 5.44 -14.84 11.26
CA GLY A 123 6.59 -14.00 10.95
C GLY A 123 6.23 -12.81 10.06
N VAL A 124 7.08 -11.78 10.10
CA VAL A 124 7.00 -10.59 9.22
C VAL A 124 8.10 -10.67 8.19
N ALA A 125 7.78 -10.40 6.93
CA ALA A 125 8.74 -10.26 5.85
C ALA A 125 8.51 -8.93 5.11
N GLU A 126 9.59 -8.23 4.81
CA GLU A 126 9.58 -6.94 4.13
C GLU A 126 10.67 -6.94 3.04
N PRO A 127 10.34 -7.31 1.79
CA PRO A 127 11.33 -7.50 0.72
C PRO A 127 12.13 -6.25 0.34
N LEU A 128 11.63 -5.06 0.67
CA LEU A 128 12.29 -3.77 0.41
C LEU A 128 13.07 -3.23 1.60
N TRP A 129 12.97 -3.88 2.76
CA TRP A 129 13.48 -3.37 4.03
C TRP A 129 14.98 -3.13 4.03
N GLY A 130 15.37 -1.99 4.63
CA GLY A 130 16.77 -1.64 4.89
C GLY A 130 17.53 -1.11 3.69
N LYS A 131 16.85 -0.92 2.56
CA LYS A 131 17.42 -0.23 1.40
C LYS A 131 17.27 1.29 1.53
N SER A 132 18.13 2.05 0.87
CA SER A 132 17.91 3.50 0.77
C SER A 132 16.70 3.80 -0.13
N SER A 133 16.03 4.93 0.12
CA SER A 133 14.91 5.38 -0.70
C SER A 133 15.32 5.50 -2.18
N GLY A 134 16.52 6.00 -2.46
CA GLY A 134 17.07 6.10 -3.82
C GLY A 134 17.25 4.75 -4.49
N ASP A 135 17.78 3.75 -3.76
CA ASP A 135 17.98 2.39 -4.32
C ASP A 135 16.64 1.71 -4.61
N VAL A 136 15.65 1.88 -3.72
CA VAL A 136 14.31 1.33 -3.94
C VAL A 136 13.65 1.96 -5.15
N MET A 137 13.75 3.29 -5.33
CA MET A 137 13.20 3.98 -6.48
C MET A 137 13.92 3.57 -7.78
N HIS A 138 15.23 3.46 -7.77
CA HIS A 138 16.00 2.98 -8.92
C HIS A 138 15.56 1.56 -9.33
N ASP A 139 15.46 0.66 -8.37
CA ASP A 139 14.97 -0.71 -8.55
C ASP A 139 13.51 -0.74 -9.08
N PHE A 140 12.66 0.17 -8.58
CA PHE A 140 11.27 0.30 -9.02
C PHE A 140 11.20 0.73 -10.49
N LEU A 141 11.91 1.79 -10.87
CA LEU A 141 11.95 2.28 -12.26
C LEU A 141 12.45 1.23 -13.24
N ALA A 142 13.37 0.36 -12.83
CA ALA A 142 13.88 -0.75 -13.63
C ALA A 142 12.95 -1.99 -13.64
N SER A 143 11.93 -2.04 -12.78
CA SER A 143 11.10 -3.22 -12.59
C SER A 143 10.07 -3.47 -13.68
N GLY A 144 9.75 -2.46 -14.48
CA GLY A 144 8.65 -2.48 -15.46
C GLY A 144 7.26 -2.30 -14.85
N LEU A 145 7.13 -2.07 -13.53
CA LEU A 145 5.86 -1.71 -12.88
C LEU A 145 5.45 -0.30 -13.31
N ARG A 146 4.14 -0.11 -13.55
CA ARG A 146 3.57 1.18 -13.93
C ARG A 146 2.57 1.64 -12.90
N THR A 147 2.75 2.86 -12.44
CA THR A 147 1.91 3.46 -11.38
C THR A 147 1.59 4.91 -11.69
N VAL A 148 0.41 5.34 -11.25
CA VAL A 148 0.01 6.75 -11.28
C VAL A 148 -0.16 7.29 -9.87
N ILE A 149 0.10 8.58 -9.69
CA ILE A 149 -0.13 9.28 -8.43
C ILE A 149 -1.62 9.52 -8.25
N VAL A 150 -2.16 9.08 -7.11
CA VAL A 150 -3.60 9.21 -6.78
C VAL A 150 -3.86 10.06 -5.55
N THR A 151 -2.85 10.31 -4.74
CA THR A 151 -2.94 11.21 -3.57
C THR A 151 -1.65 12.00 -3.44
N THR A 152 -1.75 13.28 -3.10
CA THR A 152 -0.58 14.11 -2.78
C THR A 152 -0.85 14.97 -1.55
N ILE A 153 0.19 15.25 -0.77
CA ILE A 153 0.18 16.33 0.23
C ILE A 153 0.10 17.66 -0.52
N ALA A 154 -0.88 18.52 -0.15
CA ALA A 154 -1.16 19.75 -0.88
C ALA A 154 0.00 20.76 -0.81
N ASP A 155 0.72 20.78 0.31
CA ASP A 155 1.79 21.74 0.58
C ASP A 155 3.13 21.36 -0.09
N SER A 156 3.31 20.09 -0.50
CA SER A 156 4.55 19.61 -1.13
C SER A 156 4.44 19.49 -2.66
N LEU A 157 3.41 18.77 -3.15
CA LEU A 157 3.29 18.42 -4.57
C LEU A 157 2.08 19.04 -5.27
N GLY A 158 1.04 19.42 -4.50
CA GLY A 158 -0.18 20.01 -5.05
C GLY A 158 -0.98 19.06 -5.95
N ALA A 159 -1.98 19.63 -6.64
CA ALA A 159 -2.88 18.89 -7.54
C ALA A 159 -2.21 18.49 -8.86
N GLY A 160 -1.17 19.21 -9.28
CA GLY A 160 -0.51 19.01 -10.57
C GLY A 160 0.21 17.68 -10.73
N ALA A 161 0.55 17.01 -9.61
CA ALA A 161 1.15 15.69 -9.64
C ALA A 161 0.12 14.56 -9.75
N ILE A 162 -1.16 14.82 -9.48
CA ILE A 162 -2.22 13.80 -9.62
C ILE A 162 -2.33 13.33 -11.07
N GLY A 163 -2.31 12.02 -11.27
CA GLY A 163 -2.40 11.38 -12.58
C GLY A 163 -1.06 11.27 -13.32
N GLN A 164 0.02 11.82 -12.79
CA GLN A 164 1.35 11.61 -13.36
C GLN A 164 1.82 10.17 -13.07
N GLU A 165 2.47 9.55 -14.04
CA GLU A 165 3.17 8.27 -13.85
C GLU A 165 4.47 8.50 -13.08
N ILE A 166 4.88 7.49 -12.32
CA ILE A 166 6.20 7.47 -11.68
C ILE A 166 7.21 7.01 -12.73
N ASP A 167 7.90 7.97 -13.29
CA ASP A 167 8.97 7.77 -14.27
C ASP A 167 10.22 8.58 -13.90
N PRO A 168 11.35 8.44 -14.61
CA PRO A 168 12.56 9.20 -14.32
C PRO A 168 12.37 10.73 -14.42
N ALA A 169 11.47 11.20 -15.30
CA ALA A 169 11.21 12.63 -15.46
C ALA A 169 10.45 13.18 -14.25
N PHE A 170 9.44 12.44 -13.74
CA PHE A 170 8.73 12.79 -12.53
C PHE A 170 9.68 12.84 -11.32
N ILE A 171 10.52 11.81 -11.14
CA ILE A 171 11.49 11.77 -10.01
C ILE A 171 12.47 12.95 -10.09
N ALA A 172 12.95 13.31 -11.27
CA ALA A 172 13.84 14.45 -11.46
C ALA A 172 13.14 15.81 -11.20
N SER A 173 11.82 15.87 -11.29
CA SER A 173 11.00 17.08 -11.05
C SER A 173 10.58 17.28 -9.60
N LEU A 174 10.84 16.31 -8.71
CA LEU A 174 10.43 16.39 -7.31
C LEU A 174 11.09 17.58 -6.61
N PRO A 175 10.33 18.35 -5.80
CA PRO A 175 10.89 19.40 -4.99
C PRO A 175 11.96 18.90 -4.01
N ALA A 176 12.92 19.75 -3.69
CA ALA A 176 13.93 19.44 -2.69
C ALA A 176 13.27 19.05 -1.34
N GLY A 177 13.69 17.95 -0.76
CA GLY A 177 13.17 17.44 0.52
C GLY A 177 11.97 16.50 0.40
N VAL A 178 11.41 16.30 -0.79
CA VAL A 178 10.41 15.24 -1.04
C VAL A 178 11.13 13.90 -1.21
N ASP A 179 10.71 12.91 -0.45
CA ASP A 179 11.24 11.55 -0.59
C ASP A 179 10.83 10.94 -1.93
N PRO A 180 11.78 10.38 -2.72
CA PRO A 180 11.46 9.83 -4.04
C PRO A 180 10.46 8.66 -4.00
N ASN A 181 10.31 7.97 -2.86
CA ASN A 181 9.29 6.93 -2.68
C ASN A 181 8.00 7.44 -2.02
N GLY A 182 7.96 8.69 -1.55
CA GLY A 182 6.80 9.23 -0.84
C GLY A 182 6.61 8.65 0.57
N GLU A 183 7.68 8.15 1.19
CA GLU A 183 7.62 7.44 2.49
C GLU A 183 7.19 8.32 3.66
N ASN A 184 7.34 9.64 3.56
CA ASN A 184 6.83 10.57 4.56
C ASN A 184 5.38 10.98 4.29
N GLY A 185 4.67 10.28 3.38
CA GLY A 185 3.28 10.54 3.02
C GLY A 185 3.11 11.63 1.98
N GLU A 186 4.18 12.01 1.25
CA GLU A 186 4.12 13.08 0.25
C GLU A 186 3.17 12.73 -0.89
N TYR A 187 3.10 11.45 -1.27
CA TYR A 187 2.16 10.96 -2.27
C TYR A 187 1.84 9.48 -2.10
N HIS A 188 0.70 9.06 -2.64
CA HIS A 188 0.33 7.66 -2.81
C HIS A 188 -0.05 7.36 -4.26
N THR A 189 0.08 6.09 -4.63
CA THR A 189 -0.01 5.65 -6.02
C THR A 189 -1.03 4.53 -6.20
N PHE A 190 -1.44 4.30 -7.45
CA PHE A 190 -2.16 3.13 -7.92
C PHE A 190 -1.32 2.41 -8.97
N CYS A 191 -0.96 1.15 -8.71
CA CYS A 191 -0.23 0.32 -9.65
C CYS A 191 -1.22 -0.40 -10.57
N TYR A 192 -1.08 -0.20 -11.88
CA TYR A 192 -2.06 -0.69 -12.83
C TYR A 192 -1.50 -1.66 -13.89
N ASP A 193 -0.16 -1.79 -13.98
CA ASP A 193 0.49 -2.62 -15.00
C ASP A 193 1.90 -3.04 -14.55
N GLY A 194 2.44 -4.05 -15.21
CA GLY A 194 3.81 -4.52 -15.04
C GLY A 194 3.91 -6.04 -14.85
N PRO A 195 5.10 -6.56 -14.52
CA PRO A 195 5.40 -8.00 -14.56
C PRO A 195 4.56 -8.90 -13.66
N ILE A 196 3.90 -8.34 -12.64
CA ILE A 196 3.01 -9.12 -11.76
C ILE A 196 1.58 -9.23 -12.29
N PHE A 197 1.21 -8.43 -13.29
CA PHE A 197 -0.12 -8.40 -13.89
C PHE A 197 -0.15 -9.22 -15.19
N ARG A 198 -1.22 -9.99 -15.41
CA ARG A 198 -1.47 -10.66 -16.69
C ARG A 198 -1.94 -9.68 -17.77
N THR A 199 -2.72 -8.69 -17.34
CA THR A 199 -3.24 -7.62 -18.20
C THR A 199 -3.27 -6.32 -17.40
N PRO A 200 -3.05 -5.16 -18.04
CA PRO A 200 -3.22 -3.87 -17.36
C PRO A 200 -4.61 -3.72 -16.76
N VAL A 201 -4.70 -3.11 -15.58
CA VAL A 201 -5.98 -2.81 -14.92
C VAL A 201 -6.51 -1.49 -15.46
N PRO A 202 -7.65 -1.48 -16.20
CA PRO A 202 -8.20 -0.25 -16.72
C PRO A 202 -8.81 0.61 -15.60
N PHE A 203 -8.56 1.92 -15.65
CA PHE A 203 -9.07 2.89 -14.68
C PHE A 203 -9.29 4.25 -15.33
N ARG A 204 -10.04 5.13 -14.65
CA ARG A 204 -10.21 6.54 -15.01
C ARG A 204 -9.91 7.42 -13.80
N LEU A 205 -9.39 8.60 -14.08
CA LEU A 205 -9.20 9.65 -13.09
C LEU A 205 -10.25 10.73 -13.32
N GLY A 206 -11.06 10.99 -12.30
CA GLY A 206 -11.95 12.14 -12.26
C GLY A 206 -11.21 13.40 -11.79
N THR A 207 -11.97 14.46 -11.57
CA THR A 207 -11.42 15.75 -11.10
C THR A 207 -10.79 15.60 -9.71
N PRO A 208 -9.54 16.05 -9.51
CA PRO A 208 -8.91 15.99 -8.20
C PRO A 208 -9.70 16.78 -7.13
N LEU A 209 -9.86 16.17 -5.96
CA LEU A 209 -10.57 16.73 -4.82
C LEU A 209 -9.61 17.04 -3.68
N ARG A 210 -9.70 18.24 -3.11
CA ARG A 210 -8.92 18.60 -1.90
C ARG A 210 -9.72 18.26 -0.65
N ARG A 211 -9.06 17.59 0.31
CA ARG A 211 -9.60 17.33 1.65
C ARG A 211 -8.59 17.77 2.70
N SER A 212 -9.10 18.36 3.79
CA SER A 212 -8.27 18.75 4.93
C SER A 212 -8.70 18.00 6.17
N TYR A 213 -7.72 17.53 6.93
CA TYR A 213 -7.91 16.80 8.19
C TYR A 213 -7.24 17.58 9.30
N ARG A 214 -7.92 17.77 10.43
CA ARG A 214 -7.32 18.32 11.65
C ARG A 214 -6.99 17.16 12.59
N ILE A 215 -5.76 17.11 13.02
CA ILE A 215 -5.27 16.12 13.96
C ILE A 215 -4.84 16.88 15.20
N ARG A 216 -5.36 16.46 16.36
CA ARG A 216 -4.91 16.96 17.66
C ARG A 216 -3.67 16.17 18.05
N LEU A 217 -2.57 16.88 18.31
CA LEU A 217 -1.32 16.31 18.75
C LEU A 217 -1.34 16.04 20.26
N ASP A 218 -0.41 15.22 20.75
CA ASP A 218 -0.30 14.85 22.18
C ASP A 218 -0.03 16.06 23.10
N ASP A 219 0.56 17.12 22.56
CA ASP A 219 0.79 18.40 23.26
C ASP A 219 -0.47 19.30 23.31
N GLY A 220 -1.60 18.82 22.78
CA GLY A 220 -2.87 19.52 22.72
C GLY A 220 -2.99 20.52 21.56
N SER A 221 -1.94 20.75 20.76
CA SER A 221 -2.00 21.57 19.56
C SER A 221 -2.78 20.87 18.43
N GLU A 222 -3.35 21.67 17.51
CA GLU A 222 -4.01 21.13 16.32
C GLU A 222 -3.12 21.37 15.10
N LYS A 223 -2.91 20.30 14.31
CA LYS A 223 -2.24 20.39 13.01
C LYS A 223 -3.23 20.03 11.91
N SER A 224 -3.26 20.87 10.86
CA SER A 224 -4.10 20.63 9.68
C SER A 224 -3.23 20.08 8.57
N TYR A 225 -3.67 18.98 7.99
CA TYR A 225 -3.07 18.39 6.80
C TYR A 225 -4.06 18.46 5.65
N SER A 226 -3.62 18.90 4.51
CA SER A 226 -4.42 18.94 3.29
C SER A 226 -3.85 18.01 2.25
N TYR A 227 -4.72 17.24 1.62
CA TYR A 227 -4.37 16.29 0.57
C TYR A 227 -5.22 16.53 -0.67
N TRP A 228 -4.63 16.31 -1.82
CA TRP A 228 -5.35 16.15 -3.07
C TRP A 228 -5.54 14.66 -3.33
N PHE A 229 -6.72 14.28 -3.75
CA PHE A 229 -7.09 12.92 -4.11
C PHE A 229 -7.58 12.88 -5.54
N ALA A 230 -7.12 11.92 -6.33
CA ALA A 230 -7.79 11.56 -7.56
C ALA A 230 -9.15 10.94 -7.24
N ASP A 231 -10.16 11.27 -8.02
CA ASP A 231 -11.39 10.46 -8.05
C ASP A 231 -11.13 9.24 -8.94
N LEU A 232 -10.47 8.23 -8.36
CA LEU A 232 -10.11 6.99 -9.05
C LEU A 232 -11.36 6.13 -9.24
N GLN A 233 -11.64 5.73 -10.48
CA GLN A 233 -12.82 4.98 -10.90
C GLN A 233 -12.44 3.81 -11.78
N GLN A 234 -13.25 2.75 -11.77
CA GLN A 234 -13.15 1.67 -12.73
C GLN A 234 -13.52 2.20 -14.13
N ALA A 235 -12.80 1.78 -15.17
CA ALA A 235 -13.06 2.18 -16.54
C ALA A 235 -14.26 1.43 -17.16
#